data_56b590f4f665010768c44bf0e3d93843
#
_entry.id   56b590f4f665010768c44bf0e3d93843
#
_cell.length_a   1.000
_cell.length_b   1.000
_cell.length_c   1.000
_cell.angle_alpha   90.00
_cell.angle_beta   90.00
_cell.angle_gamma   90.00
#
_symmetry.space_group_name_H-M   'P 1'
#
loop_
_entity.id
_entity.type
_entity.pdbx_description
1 polymer ?
#
loop_
_entity_poly.entity_id
_entity_poly.type
_entity_poly.pdbx_seq_one_letter_code
_entity_poly.pdbx_strand_id
1 'polypeptide(L)'
;MIEKTLSTGRKVSIRELSIDQIDDLKDIIEVIYMPGGKSTIKNLNKARSAWIRAGLGGGDFKGWKPNGVAPPDDVLRQLTDIEREELFDVIQAAQVMGEEKPSN
;
A
#
# COMPACT_ATOMS: atom_id res chain seq x y z
N MET A 1 10.39 -2.77 10.43
CA MET A 1 9.71 -2.99 9.14
C MET A 1 9.40 -4.44 8.92
N ILE A 2 8.32 -4.73 8.24
CA ILE A 2 7.92 -6.09 7.92
C ILE A 2 8.40 -6.42 6.52
N GLU A 3 9.08 -7.55 6.35
CA GLU A 3 9.53 -7.99 5.03
C GLU A 3 8.55 -8.98 4.43
N LYS A 4 8.25 -8.82 3.15
CA LYS A 4 7.36 -9.68 2.39
C LYS A 4 7.96 -9.98 1.03
N THR A 5 7.55 -11.10 0.44
CA THR A 5 7.91 -11.47 -0.92
C THR A 5 6.64 -11.53 -1.75
N LEU A 6 6.60 -10.75 -2.83
CA LEU A 6 5.47 -10.75 -3.74
C LEU A 6 5.46 -12.01 -4.61
N SER A 7 4.33 -12.30 -5.26
CA SER A 7 4.19 -13.51 -6.08
C SER A 7 5.20 -13.57 -7.22
N THR A 8 5.70 -12.42 -7.67
CA THR A 8 6.74 -12.33 -8.71
C THR A 8 8.14 -12.62 -8.19
N GLY A 9 8.30 -12.82 -6.88
CA GLY A 9 9.61 -13.01 -6.26
C GLY A 9 10.27 -11.73 -5.76
N ARG A 10 9.69 -10.57 -6.04
CA ARG A 10 10.24 -9.29 -5.57
C ARG A 10 10.09 -9.18 -4.06
N LYS A 11 11.17 -8.87 -3.38
CA LYS A 11 11.14 -8.63 -1.93
C LYS A 11 10.83 -7.17 -1.67
N VAL A 12 10.00 -6.91 -0.67
CA VAL A 12 9.61 -5.57 -0.27
C VAL A 12 9.64 -5.46 1.25
N SER A 13 9.91 -4.25 1.75
CA SER A 13 9.86 -3.95 3.18
C SER A 13 8.71 -2.98 3.41
N ILE A 14 7.87 -3.28 4.39
CA ILE A 14 6.65 -2.52 4.67
C ILE A 14 6.84 -1.72 5.94
N ARG A 15 6.50 -0.44 5.89
CA ARG A 15 6.53 0.46 7.05
C ARG A 15 5.27 0.29 7.87
N GLU A 16 5.42 0.51 9.17
CA GLU A 16 4.29 0.71 10.06
C GLU A 16 3.79 2.15 9.88
N LEU A 17 2.48 2.31 9.76
CA LEU A 17 1.86 3.62 9.54
C LEU A 17 1.15 4.07 10.81
N SER A 18 1.10 5.39 11.02
CA SER A 18 0.32 5.96 12.12
C SER A 18 -1.17 5.88 11.82
N ILE A 19 -1.99 6.03 12.85
CA ILE A 19 -3.45 6.03 12.69
C ILE A 19 -3.88 7.15 11.75
N ASP A 20 -3.30 8.34 11.88
CA ASP A 20 -3.62 9.47 11.01
C ASP A 20 -3.29 9.19 9.55
N GLN A 21 -2.14 8.55 9.30
CA GLN A 21 -1.77 8.17 7.94
C GLN A 21 -2.75 7.15 7.36
N ILE A 22 -3.14 6.17 8.16
CA ILE A 22 -4.11 5.15 7.73
C ILE A 22 -5.45 5.79 7.41
N ASP A 23 -5.92 6.68 8.27
CA ASP A 23 -7.20 7.37 8.06
C ASP A 23 -7.18 8.20 6.78
N ASP A 24 -6.12 8.97 6.55
CA ASP A 24 -5.97 9.76 5.33
C ASP A 24 -5.98 8.87 4.09
N LEU A 25 -5.32 7.72 4.15
CA LEU A 25 -5.27 6.78 3.04
C LEU A 25 -6.62 6.14 2.76
N LYS A 26 -7.35 5.76 3.81
CA LYS A 26 -8.69 5.17 3.67
C LYS A 26 -9.68 6.15 3.07
N ASP A 27 -9.52 7.44 3.33
CA ASP A 27 -10.41 8.48 2.84
C ASP A 27 -10.25 8.76 1.35
N ILE A 28 -9.20 8.25 0.71
CA ILE A 28 -8.99 8.44 -0.72
C ILE A 28 -10.03 7.67 -1.55
N ILE A 29 -10.35 6.45 -1.13
CA ILE A 29 -11.33 5.62 -1.83
C ILE A 29 -12.73 6.11 -1.53
N GLU A 30 -13.52 6.30 -2.56
CA GLU A 30 -14.90 6.70 -2.45
C GLU A 30 -15.80 5.63 -3.05
N VAL A 31 -16.77 5.16 -2.27
CA VAL A 31 -17.75 4.21 -2.76
C VAL A 31 -19.02 5.00 -3.08
N ILE A 32 -19.44 4.95 -4.34
CA ILE A 32 -20.64 5.65 -4.80
C ILE A 32 -21.74 4.61 -4.96
N TYR A 33 -22.81 4.80 -4.20
CA TYR A 33 -23.98 3.93 -4.28
C TYR A 33 -24.94 4.46 -5.34
N MET A 34 -25.34 3.59 -6.25
CA MET A 34 -26.21 3.93 -7.37
C MET A 34 -27.59 3.32 -7.18
N PRO A 35 -28.64 3.88 -7.81
CA PRO A 35 -29.98 3.26 -7.79
C PRO A 35 -29.94 1.82 -8.26
N GLY A 36 -30.75 0.96 -7.64
CA GLY A 36 -30.79 -0.44 -7.99
C GLY A 36 -29.82 -1.34 -7.24
N GLY A 37 -29.19 -0.83 -6.18
CA GLY A 37 -28.30 -1.62 -5.34
C GLY A 37 -26.88 -1.80 -5.89
N LYS A 38 -26.54 -1.10 -6.96
CA LYS A 38 -25.20 -1.14 -7.54
C LYS A 38 -24.29 -0.15 -6.81
N SER A 39 -23.00 -0.44 -6.78
CA SER A 39 -22.01 0.49 -6.27
C SER A 39 -20.80 0.54 -7.21
N THR A 40 -20.09 1.64 -7.16
CA THR A 40 -18.83 1.80 -7.89
C THR A 40 -17.78 2.39 -6.94
N ILE A 41 -16.53 2.03 -7.21
CA ILE A 41 -15.40 2.51 -6.42
C ILE A 41 -14.68 3.58 -7.24
N LYS A 42 -14.47 4.75 -6.62
CA LYS A 42 -13.78 5.86 -7.24
C LYS A 42 -12.41 6.03 -6.58
N ASN A 43 -11.45 6.53 -7.35
CA ASN A 43 -10.09 6.85 -6.88
C ASN A 43 -9.27 5.63 -6.44
N LEU A 44 -9.59 4.43 -6.94
CA LEU A 44 -8.85 3.22 -6.57
C LEU A 44 -7.37 3.30 -6.94
N ASN A 45 -7.05 3.78 -8.13
CA ASN A 45 -5.65 3.90 -8.56
C ASN A 45 -4.88 4.92 -7.74
N LYS A 46 -5.53 6.03 -7.37
CA LYS A 46 -4.92 7.02 -6.47
C LYS A 46 -4.65 6.42 -5.11
N ALA A 47 -5.59 5.63 -4.59
CA ALA A 47 -5.43 4.96 -3.32
C ALA A 47 -4.27 3.98 -3.35
N ARG A 48 -4.17 3.17 -4.38
CA ARG A 48 -3.05 2.22 -4.52
C ARG A 48 -1.72 2.94 -4.51
N SER A 49 -1.57 3.98 -5.30
CA SER A 49 -0.33 4.76 -5.34
C SER A 49 -0.01 5.40 -3.99
N ALA A 50 -1.00 5.97 -3.33
CA ALA A 50 -0.81 6.63 -2.04
C ALA A 50 -0.41 5.63 -0.95
N TRP A 51 -1.05 4.47 -0.89
CA TRP A 51 -0.70 3.42 0.06
C TRP A 51 0.72 2.92 -0.16
N ILE A 52 1.11 2.74 -1.43
CA ILE A 52 2.48 2.30 -1.76
C ILE A 52 3.49 3.36 -1.34
N ARG A 53 3.25 4.63 -1.63
CA ARG A 53 4.15 5.72 -1.24
C ARG A 53 4.31 5.80 0.27
N ALA A 54 3.24 5.59 1.02
CA ALA A 54 3.29 5.66 2.48
C ALA A 54 3.91 4.41 3.10
N GLY A 55 3.57 3.23 2.58
CA GLY A 55 3.89 1.96 3.22
C GLY A 55 5.14 1.25 2.70
N LEU A 56 5.62 1.57 1.50
CA LEU A 56 6.81 0.91 0.95
C LEU A 56 8.07 1.56 1.52
N GLY A 57 8.81 0.80 2.32
CA GLY A 57 10.01 1.30 2.98
C GLY A 57 11.31 0.76 2.43
N GLY A 58 11.27 -0.18 1.50
CA GLY A 58 12.48 -0.75 0.90
C GLY A 58 12.16 -1.96 0.06
N GLY A 59 13.18 -2.57 -0.52
CA GLY A 59 13.02 -3.81 -1.30
C GLY A 59 13.91 -3.85 -2.53
N ASP A 60 13.59 -4.78 -3.44
CA ASP A 60 14.34 -5.04 -4.66
C ASP A 60 13.97 -4.02 -5.74
N PHE A 61 14.56 -2.83 -5.69
CA PHE A 61 14.33 -1.76 -6.65
C PHE A 61 15.66 -1.16 -7.10
N LYS A 62 15.78 -0.97 -8.40
CA LYS A 62 17.00 -0.39 -8.97
C LYS A 62 17.09 1.10 -8.68
N GLY A 63 18.28 1.56 -8.28
CA GLY A 63 18.54 2.98 -8.11
C GLY A 63 17.87 3.63 -6.92
N TRP A 64 17.30 2.86 -6.01
CA TRP A 64 16.64 3.39 -4.83
C TRP A 64 17.39 3.01 -3.56
N LYS A 65 17.75 4.02 -2.78
CA LYS A 65 18.33 3.85 -1.45
C LYS A 65 17.35 4.44 -0.44
N PRO A 66 16.59 3.58 0.26
CA PRO A 66 15.60 4.07 1.23
C PRO A 66 16.28 4.86 2.35
N ASN A 67 15.68 6.00 2.68
CA ASN A 67 16.22 6.89 3.71
C ASN A 67 15.12 7.48 4.59
N GLY A 68 13.99 6.77 4.69
CA GLY A 68 12.85 7.24 5.46
C GLY A 68 11.90 8.15 4.69
N VAL A 69 12.21 8.46 3.45
CA VAL A 69 11.35 9.28 2.58
C VAL A 69 10.51 8.36 1.70
N ALA A 70 9.38 8.87 1.22
CA ALA A 70 8.52 8.12 0.31
C ALA A 70 9.28 7.72 -0.96
N PRO A 71 8.99 6.56 -1.55
CA PRO A 71 9.65 6.15 -2.78
C PRO A 71 9.32 7.11 -3.93
N PRO A 72 10.31 7.41 -4.78
CA PRO A 72 10.08 8.27 -5.93
C PRO A 72 9.28 7.54 -7.02
N ASP A 73 8.78 8.30 -7.98
CA ASP A 73 8.01 7.72 -9.09
C ASP A 73 8.74 6.62 -9.85
N ASP A 74 10.06 6.74 -9.99
CA ASP A 74 10.86 5.74 -10.68
C ASP A 74 10.79 4.37 -10.01
N VAL A 75 10.62 4.33 -8.69
CA VAL A 75 10.45 3.09 -7.96
C VAL A 75 9.06 2.50 -8.25
N LEU A 76 8.03 3.33 -8.22
CA LEU A 76 6.67 2.88 -8.51
C LEU A 76 6.54 2.37 -9.94
N ARG A 77 7.25 2.97 -10.88
CA ARG A 77 7.25 2.53 -12.28
C ARG A 77 7.89 1.16 -12.49
N GLN A 78 8.72 0.71 -11.58
CA GLN A 78 9.31 -0.62 -11.65
C GLN A 78 8.33 -1.73 -11.30
N LEU A 79 7.23 -1.39 -10.65
CA LEU A 79 6.21 -2.35 -10.27
C LEU A 79 5.29 -2.69 -11.44
N THR A 80 5.00 -3.98 -11.63
CA THR A 80 3.96 -4.40 -12.56
C THR A 80 2.59 -4.13 -11.96
N ASP A 81 1.54 -4.21 -12.76
CA ASP A 81 0.17 -4.03 -12.26
C ASP A 81 -0.17 -5.05 -11.18
N ILE A 82 0.25 -6.30 -11.37
CA ILE A 82 0.04 -7.36 -10.38
C ILE A 82 0.76 -7.03 -9.08
N GLU A 83 2.00 -6.56 -9.17
CA GLU A 83 2.77 -6.18 -8.00
C GLU A 83 2.16 -5.00 -7.26
N ARG A 84 1.61 -4.04 -7.98
CA ARG A 84 0.94 -2.90 -7.38
C ARG A 84 -0.30 -3.33 -6.59
N GLU A 85 -1.11 -4.23 -7.14
CA GLU A 85 -2.27 -4.76 -6.45
C GLU A 85 -1.87 -5.54 -5.19
N GLU A 86 -0.91 -6.44 -5.33
CA GLU A 86 -0.42 -7.23 -4.19
C GLU A 86 0.16 -6.34 -3.10
N LEU A 87 0.97 -5.36 -3.48
CA LEU A 87 1.62 -4.47 -2.53
C LEU A 87 0.59 -3.64 -1.77
N PHE A 88 -0.43 -3.15 -2.46
CA PHE A 88 -1.56 -2.46 -1.84
C PHE A 88 -2.22 -3.32 -0.77
N ASP A 89 -2.53 -4.57 -1.10
CA ASP A 89 -3.16 -5.52 -0.17
C ASP A 89 -2.24 -5.87 1.00
N VAL A 90 -0.96 -6.12 0.71
CA VAL A 90 0.03 -6.48 1.72
C VAL A 90 0.25 -5.35 2.71
N ILE A 91 0.33 -4.11 2.24
CA ILE A 91 0.51 -2.96 3.13
C ILE A 91 -0.69 -2.82 4.07
N GLN A 92 -1.90 -2.94 3.56
CA GLN A 92 -3.11 -2.87 4.38
C GLN A 92 -3.15 -3.99 5.42
N ALA A 93 -2.87 -5.20 4.99
CA ALA A 93 -2.87 -6.36 5.89
C ALA A 93 -1.82 -6.23 6.99
N ALA A 94 -0.66 -5.68 6.68
CA ALA A 94 0.41 -5.49 7.65
C ALA A 94 -0.01 -4.52 8.76
N GLN A 95 -0.75 -3.46 8.42
CA GLN A 95 -1.24 -2.51 9.42
C GLN A 95 -2.28 -3.15 10.33
N VAL A 96 -3.21 -3.90 9.76
CA VAL A 96 -4.25 -4.59 10.53
C VAL A 96 -3.63 -5.61 11.48
N MET A 97 -2.67 -6.39 11.01
CA MET A 97 -1.98 -7.36 11.86
C MET A 97 -1.23 -6.71 13.01
N GLY A 98 -0.65 -5.56 12.75
CA GLY A 98 0.02 -4.78 13.80
C GLY A 98 -0.94 -4.30 14.87
N GLU A 99 -2.16 -3.92 14.48
CA GLU A 99 -3.19 -3.47 15.41
C GLU A 99 -3.74 -4.60 16.27
N GLU A 100 -3.88 -5.79 15.71
CA GLU A 100 -4.46 -6.93 16.40
C GLU A 100 -3.48 -7.61 17.36
N LYS A 101 -2.21 -7.49 17.09
CA LYS A 101 -1.16 -8.18 17.82
C LYS A 101 -1.20 -7.93 19.34
N PRO A 102 -1.41 -6.72 19.82
CA PRO A 102 -1.40 -6.49 21.27
C PRO A 102 -2.60 -7.02 22.03
N SER A 103 -3.63 -7.43 21.35
CA SER A 103 -4.86 -7.88 21.99
C SER A 103 -4.73 -9.23 22.68
N ASN A 104 -3.63 -9.87 22.56
CA ASN A 104 -3.42 -11.20 23.15
C ASN A 104 -2.86 -11.14 24.55
#